data_ee99030487fd3aeea80b37d593e3efb2
#
_entry.id   ee99030487fd3aeea80b37d593e3efb2
#
_cell.length_a   1.000
_cell.length_b   1.000
_cell.length_c   1.000
_cell.angle_alpha   90.00
_cell.angle_beta   90.00
_cell.angle_gamma   90.00
#
_symmetry.space_group_name_H-M   'P 1'
#
loop_
_entity.id
_entity.type
_entity.pdbx_description
1 polymer ?
#
loop_
_entity_poly.entity_id
_entity_poly.type
_entity_poly.pdbx_seq_one_letter_code
_entity_poly.pdbx_strand_id
1 'polypeptide(L)'
;CILEGAQGVLLDAEHGFFPFVTPSKTSLFQADHLLDGRPSRRIGIVRAYATRHGPGPLVSEDAELTRVLRETHNVENPWQGPMRVGWFDAVATRYALAVVSGQVHIALTCLDRLVGLSSLYLCNRYRYDGPWAADLDDFFVFDAANHVSDLRRAAQPTLARQQRLTELLAHCRPILQTLAPIPTLLQAKGSLSTAADAYIDALLAAIKLDRNALICLSVGDKASDKRWFD
;
A
#
# COMPACT_ATOMS: atom_id res chain seq x y z
N CYS A 1 6.78 20.82 -14.20
CA CYS A 1 7.45 19.53 -14.45
C CYS A 1 6.86 18.47 -13.53
N ILE A 2 6.63 17.26 -14.03
CA ILE A 2 6.20 16.08 -13.26
C ILE A 2 7.38 15.11 -13.25
N LEU A 3 7.79 14.68 -12.05
CA LEU A 3 8.79 13.64 -11.87
C LEU A 3 8.04 12.37 -11.43
N GLU A 4 8.12 11.34 -12.26
CA GLU A 4 7.48 10.05 -11.99
C GLU A 4 8.54 8.97 -11.81
N GLY A 5 8.45 8.24 -10.71
CA GLY A 5 9.27 7.06 -10.47
C GLY A 5 8.59 5.78 -10.97
N ALA A 6 9.38 4.76 -11.23
CA ALA A 6 8.88 3.43 -11.53
C ALA A 6 8.70 2.59 -10.25
N GLN A 7 7.84 1.57 -10.31
CA GLN A 7 7.62 0.58 -9.25
C GLN A 7 7.02 1.20 -7.98
N GLY A 8 7.27 0.60 -6.81
CA GLY A 8 6.70 1.07 -5.55
C GLY A 8 7.70 0.98 -4.41
N VAL A 9 7.45 1.74 -3.34
CA VAL A 9 8.37 1.88 -2.19
C VAL A 9 8.73 0.53 -1.55
N LEU A 10 7.83 -0.44 -1.53
CA LEU A 10 8.11 -1.77 -0.98
C LEU A 10 9.04 -2.63 -1.86
N LEU A 11 9.41 -2.13 -3.05
CA LEU A 11 10.43 -2.71 -3.93
C LEU A 11 11.73 -1.90 -3.94
N ASP A 12 11.84 -0.86 -3.12
CA ASP A 12 13.01 0.03 -3.04
C ASP A 12 14.28 -0.73 -2.67
N ALA A 13 15.42 -0.36 -3.29
CA ALA A 13 16.71 -1.01 -3.07
C ALA A 13 17.17 -0.93 -1.60
N GLU A 14 16.81 0.13 -0.86
CA GLU A 14 17.27 0.37 0.52
C GLU A 14 16.20 0.09 1.57
N HIS A 15 14.91 0.21 1.21
CA HIS A 15 13.80 0.12 2.16
C HIS A 15 12.79 -0.99 1.84
N GLY A 16 12.93 -1.64 0.69
CA GLY A 16 12.06 -2.75 0.30
C GLY A 16 12.37 -4.06 1.04
N PHE A 17 11.67 -5.10 0.67
CA PHE A 17 11.75 -6.43 1.30
C PHE A 17 12.77 -7.31 0.58
N PHE A 18 14.07 -7.08 0.85
CA PHE A 18 15.16 -7.86 0.26
C PHE A 18 15.02 -9.37 0.55
N PRO A 19 15.28 -10.29 -0.41
CA PRO A 19 15.87 -10.05 -1.74
C PRO A 19 14.87 -9.66 -2.84
N PHE A 20 13.61 -9.47 -2.54
CA PHE A 20 12.54 -9.21 -3.50
C PHE A 20 12.38 -7.71 -3.79
N VAL A 21 13.45 -7.08 -4.23
CA VAL A 21 13.55 -5.64 -4.49
C VAL A 21 14.06 -5.37 -5.90
N THR A 22 13.92 -4.14 -6.35
CA THR A 22 14.60 -3.65 -7.57
C THR A 22 15.97 -3.07 -7.21
N PRO A 23 16.95 -3.03 -8.13
CA PRO A 23 18.25 -2.42 -7.88
C PRO A 23 18.23 -0.88 -7.82
N SER A 24 17.06 -0.26 -7.92
CA SER A 24 16.91 1.20 -7.93
C SER A 24 16.21 1.72 -6.68
N LYS A 25 16.48 2.99 -6.31
CA LYS A 25 15.70 3.71 -5.30
C LYS A 25 14.37 4.14 -5.93
N THR A 26 13.28 3.63 -5.37
CA THR A 26 11.91 3.93 -5.83
C THR A 26 11.21 4.98 -4.95
N SER A 27 11.92 5.47 -3.92
CA SER A 27 11.50 6.59 -3.09
C SER A 27 11.69 7.93 -3.82
N LEU A 28 11.34 9.03 -3.17
CA LEU A 28 11.50 10.37 -3.75
C LEU A 28 12.95 10.88 -3.79
N PHE A 29 13.93 10.08 -3.38
CA PHE A 29 15.34 10.48 -3.27
C PHE A 29 15.88 11.10 -4.57
N GLN A 30 15.62 10.47 -5.71
CA GLN A 30 16.10 10.99 -7.01
C GLN A 30 15.41 12.29 -7.39
N ALA A 31 14.09 12.39 -7.13
CA ALA A 31 13.35 13.61 -7.38
C ALA A 31 13.82 14.76 -6.51
N ASP A 32 14.04 14.52 -5.22
CA ASP A 32 14.55 15.53 -4.28
C ASP A 32 15.95 16.04 -4.70
N HIS A 33 16.82 15.14 -5.18
CA HIS A 33 18.13 15.52 -5.70
C HIS A 33 18.05 16.38 -6.96
N LEU A 34 17.15 16.02 -7.90
CA LEU A 34 16.95 16.79 -9.14
C LEU A 34 16.31 18.16 -8.89
N LEU A 35 15.48 18.25 -7.86
CA LEU A 35 14.80 19.49 -7.49
C LEU A 35 15.73 20.49 -6.79
N ASP A 36 16.82 20.04 -6.19
CA ASP A 36 17.82 20.88 -5.53
C ASP A 36 17.19 21.92 -4.59
N GLY A 37 16.32 21.44 -3.68
CA GLY A 37 15.63 22.29 -2.71
C GLY A 37 14.43 23.09 -3.26
N ARG A 38 14.08 22.96 -4.54
CA ARG A 38 12.91 23.63 -5.11
C ARG A 38 11.61 23.06 -4.52
N PRO A 39 10.60 23.90 -4.27
CA PRO A 39 9.30 23.44 -3.78
C PRO A 39 8.67 22.40 -4.69
N SER A 40 8.13 21.35 -4.10
CA SER A 40 7.42 20.31 -4.84
C SER A 40 6.22 19.79 -4.06
N ARG A 41 5.21 19.31 -4.78
CA ARG A 41 4.08 18.58 -4.22
C ARG A 41 4.33 17.09 -4.40
N ARG A 42 4.40 16.36 -3.29
CA ARG A 42 4.62 14.91 -3.29
C ARG A 42 3.30 14.20 -3.36
N ILE A 43 3.15 13.29 -4.32
CA ILE A 43 1.92 12.52 -4.53
C ILE A 43 2.26 11.03 -4.45
N GLY A 44 1.70 10.35 -3.46
CA GLY A 44 1.75 8.90 -3.34
C GLY A 44 0.57 8.26 -4.07
N ILE A 45 0.84 7.43 -5.07
CA ILE A 45 -0.21 6.66 -5.74
C ILE A 45 -0.45 5.40 -4.94
N VAL A 46 -1.68 5.22 -4.46
CA VAL A 46 -2.10 4.10 -3.62
C VAL A 46 -3.29 3.41 -4.27
N ARG A 47 -3.26 2.10 -4.38
CA ARG A 47 -4.42 1.32 -4.83
C ARG A 47 -5.38 1.08 -3.67
N ALA A 48 -6.66 0.94 -3.95
CA ALA A 48 -7.69 0.59 -2.97
C ALA A 48 -7.53 -0.85 -2.40
N TYR A 49 -6.62 -1.64 -2.95
CA TYR A 49 -6.24 -2.97 -2.48
C TYR A 49 -4.74 -3.19 -2.70
N ALA A 50 -4.15 -4.11 -1.97
CA ALA A 50 -2.72 -4.39 -2.09
C ALA A 50 -2.42 -5.27 -3.31
N THR A 51 -1.30 -5.02 -3.95
CA THR A 51 -0.83 -5.84 -5.08
C THR A 51 0.66 -6.09 -4.99
N ARG A 52 1.09 -7.26 -5.46
CA ARG A 52 2.50 -7.57 -5.64
C ARG A 52 2.69 -8.46 -6.87
N HIS A 53 3.56 -8.06 -7.76
CA HIS A 53 3.97 -8.88 -8.89
C HIS A 53 5.20 -9.70 -8.49
N GLY A 54 5.10 -11.02 -8.58
CA GLY A 54 6.17 -11.94 -8.22
C GLY A 54 6.33 -12.21 -6.71
N PRO A 55 7.47 -12.79 -6.30
CA PRO A 55 7.70 -13.26 -4.95
C PRO A 55 7.90 -12.13 -3.94
N GLY A 56 7.91 -12.51 -2.64
CA GLY A 56 8.13 -11.62 -1.51
C GLY A 56 6.88 -11.39 -0.67
N PRO A 57 7.01 -10.70 0.46
CA PRO A 57 5.92 -10.51 1.40
C PRO A 57 4.73 -9.74 0.81
N LEU A 58 3.54 -10.27 1.01
CA LEU A 58 2.25 -9.63 0.81
C LEU A 58 1.34 -10.18 1.92
N VAL A 59 1.46 -9.62 3.12
CA VAL A 59 0.82 -10.19 4.33
C VAL A 59 -0.69 -10.26 4.20
N SER A 60 -1.31 -9.29 3.55
CA SER A 60 -2.75 -9.23 3.30
C SER A 60 -3.22 -10.02 2.07
N GLU A 61 -2.35 -10.88 1.49
CA GLU A 61 -2.66 -11.67 0.29
C GLU A 61 -3.93 -12.51 0.49
N ASP A 62 -4.76 -12.52 -0.56
CA ASP A 62 -5.99 -13.27 -0.61
C ASP A 62 -6.13 -13.95 -1.99
N ALA A 63 -6.17 -15.27 -1.98
CA ALA A 63 -6.21 -16.06 -3.21
C ALA A 63 -7.52 -15.89 -3.98
N GLU A 64 -8.65 -15.73 -3.28
CA GLU A 64 -9.94 -15.50 -3.89
C GLU A 64 -10.00 -14.10 -4.50
N LEU A 65 -9.52 -13.09 -3.78
CA LEU A 65 -9.42 -11.73 -4.31
C LEU A 65 -8.49 -11.68 -5.54
N THR A 66 -7.37 -12.40 -5.52
CA THR A 66 -6.48 -12.55 -6.68
C THR A 66 -7.20 -13.13 -7.89
N ARG A 67 -8.08 -14.12 -7.67
CA ARG A 67 -8.86 -14.74 -8.73
C ARG A 67 -9.91 -13.80 -9.31
N VAL A 68 -10.56 -13.00 -8.46
CA VAL A 68 -11.64 -12.08 -8.84
C VAL A 68 -11.08 -10.81 -9.50
N LEU A 69 -10.01 -10.24 -8.95
CA LEU A 69 -9.39 -8.99 -9.44
C LEU A 69 -8.26 -9.25 -10.43
N ARG A 70 -8.42 -10.20 -11.34
CA ARG A 70 -7.41 -10.50 -12.36
C ARG A 70 -6.93 -9.24 -13.08
N GLU A 71 -5.62 -9.10 -13.15
CA GLU A 71 -4.94 -8.07 -13.95
C GLU A 71 -4.73 -8.60 -15.38
N THR A 72 -5.25 -7.88 -16.38
CA THR A 72 -5.14 -8.27 -17.77
C THR A 72 -3.82 -7.84 -18.41
N HIS A 73 -3.15 -6.83 -17.82
CA HIS A 73 -1.92 -6.26 -18.36
C HIS A 73 -0.65 -6.77 -17.67
N ASN A 74 -0.77 -7.36 -16.49
CA ASN A 74 0.36 -7.91 -15.72
C ASN A 74 0.28 -9.44 -15.70
N VAL A 75 0.44 -10.04 -16.88
CA VAL A 75 0.43 -11.50 -17.02
C VAL A 75 1.74 -12.09 -16.48
N GLU A 76 1.66 -13.33 -16.01
CA GLU A 76 2.82 -14.10 -15.58
C GLU A 76 3.84 -14.21 -16.71
N ASN A 77 5.11 -14.05 -16.37
CA ASN A 77 6.21 -14.26 -17.29
C ASN A 77 7.37 -14.98 -16.55
N PRO A 78 8.33 -15.59 -17.30
CA PRO A 78 9.40 -16.39 -16.68
C PRO A 78 10.28 -15.64 -15.67
N TRP A 79 10.27 -14.32 -15.72
CA TRP A 79 11.15 -13.47 -14.89
C TRP A 79 10.47 -12.94 -13.64
N GLN A 80 9.16 -12.78 -13.65
CA GLN A 80 8.46 -11.98 -12.64
C GLN A 80 7.42 -12.77 -11.83
N GLY A 81 6.98 -13.95 -12.31
CA GLY A 81 5.95 -14.73 -11.66
C GLY A 81 4.54 -14.10 -11.75
N PRO A 82 3.56 -14.63 -11.01
CA PRO A 82 2.18 -14.16 -11.10
C PRO A 82 1.97 -12.84 -10.37
N MET A 83 0.95 -12.10 -10.82
CA MET A 83 0.38 -10.98 -10.07
C MET A 83 -0.43 -11.52 -8.91
N ARG A 84 -0.16 -11.02 -7.70
CA ARG A 84 -0.82 -11.40 -6.46
C ARG A 84 -1.58 -10.20 -5.91
N VAL A 85 -2.75 -10.45 -5.35
CA VAL A 85 -3.63 -9.41 -4.80
C VAL A 85 -3.95 -9.73 -3.35
N GLY A 86 -4.05 -8.70 -2.54
CA GLY A 86 -4.46 -8.76 -1.14
C GLY A 86 -5.38 -7.61 -0.77
N TRP A 87 -6.03 -7.71 0.36
CA TRP A 87 -6.81 -6.62 0.92
C TRP A 87 -5.91 -5.42 1.22
N PHE A 88 -6.49 -4.21 1.23
CA PHE A 88 -5.71 -3.01 1.52
C PHE A 88 -4.90 -3.20 2.81
N ASP A 89 -3.59 -3.02 2.71
CA ASP A 89 -2.63 -3.23 3.80
C ASP A 89 -2.18 -1.90 4.39
N ALA A 90 -2.83 -1.49 5.47
CA ALA A 90 -2.51 -0.24 6.12
C ALA A 90 -1.14 -0.27 6.83
N VAL A 91 -0.70 -1.42 7.33
CA VAL A 91 0.62 -1.55 7.99
C VAL A 91 1.75 -1.33 6.97
N ALA A 92 1.70 -2.03 5.83
CA ALA A 92 2.67 -1.84 4.75
C ALA A 92 2.60 -0.44 4.15
N THR A 93 1.39 0.15 4.02
CA THR A 93 1.21 1.50 3.49
C THR A 93 1.78 2.56 4.44
N ARG A 94 1.56 2.43 5.77
CA ARG A 94 2.18 3.32 6.76
C ARG A 94 3.71 3.24 6.73
N TYR A 95 4.26 2.03 6.56
CA TYR A 95 5.71 1.87 6.37
C TYR A 95 6.19 2.61 5.12
N ALA A 96 5.50 2.46 3.99
CA ALA A 96 5.85 3.16 2.75
C ALA A 96 5.79 4.69 2.92
N LEU A 97 4.78 5.21 3.62
CA LEU A 97 4.68 6.64 3.94
C LEU A 97 5.83 7.11 4.84
N ALA A 98 6.22 6.30 5.85
CA ALA A 98 7.37 6.61 6.70
C ALA A 98 8.70 6.62 5.94
N VAL A 99 8.85 5.79 4.91
CA VAL A 99 10.04 5.78 4.02
C VAL A 99 10.09 7.05 3.17
N VAL A 100 8.97 7.43 2.55
CA VAL A 100 8.92 8.63 1.70
C VAL A 100 9.15 9.90 2.50
N SER A 101 8.73 9.95 3.76
CA SER A 101 8.86 11.06 4.70
C SER A 101 8.25 12.40 4.21
N GLY A 102 7.99 13.32 5.15
CA GLY A 102 7.40 14.62 4.84
C GLY A 102 5.91 14.56 4.50
N GLN A 103 5.37 15.69 4.06
CA GLN A 103 3.97 15.78 3.68
C GLN A 103 3.74 15.13 2.31
N VAL A 104 2.90 14.10 2.28
CA VAL A 104 2.53 13.36 1.06
C VAL A 104 1.03 13.46 0.86
N HIS A 105 0.62 13.85 -0.33
CA HIS A 105 -0.76 13.76 -0.78
C HIS A 105 -1.01 12.39 -1.42
N ILE A 106 -2.25 11.92 -1.38
CA ILE A 106 -2.62 10.60 -1.89
C ILE A 106 -3.46 10.74 -3.15
N ALA A 107 -3.09 9.97 -4.17
CA ALA A 107 -3.95 9.64 -5.29
C ALA A 107 -4.43 8.18 -5.13
N LEU A 108 -5.70 7.98 -4.76
CA LEU A 108 -6.29 6.66 -4.59
C LEU A 108 -6.80 6.13 -5.92
N THR A 109 -6.41 4.90 -6.27
CA THR A 109 -6.74 4.28 -7.56
C THR A 109 -7.42 2.93 -7.40
N CYS A 110 -8.05 2.45 -8.46
CA CYS A 110 -8.65 1.10 -8.55
C CYS A 110 -9.80 0.85 -7.55
N LEU A 111 -10.47 1.87 -7.05
CA LEU A 111 -11.62 1.71 -6.17
C LEU A 111 -12.82 1.09 -6.91
N ASP A 112 -12.97 1.38 -8.19
CA ASP A 112 -13.96 0.79 -9.09
C ASP A 112 -13.89 -0.74 -9.15
N ARG A 113 -12.70 -1.32 -8.97
CA ARG A 113 -12.48 -2.76 -8.99
C ARG A 113 -13.08 -3.50 -7.78
N LEU A 114 -13.38 -2.78 -6.70
CA LEU A 114 -13.98 -3.33 -5.48
C LEU A 114 -15.52 -3.31 -5.51
N VAL A 115 -16.11 -2.65 -6.51
CA VAL A 115 -17.57 -2.54 -6.65
C VAL A 115 -18.18 -3.92 -6.92
N GLY A 116 -19.25 -4.23 -6.17
CA GLY A 116 -19.98 -5.49 -6.34
C GLY A 116 -19.39 -6.69 -5.60
N LEU A 117 -18.26 -6.55 -4.92
CA LEU A 117 -17.77 -7.59 -4.01
C LEU A 117 -18.71 -7.69 -2.80
N SER A 118 -19.02 -8.92 -2.39
CA SER A 118 -19.96 -9.20 -1.29
C SER A 118 -19.42 -8.79 0.08
N SER A 119 -18.11 -8.73 0.24
CA SER A 119 -17.43 -8.34 1.46
C SER A 119 -16.15 -7.59 1.13
N LEU A 120 -15.86 -6.57 1.91
CA LEU A 120 -14.60 -5.83 1.82
C LEU A 120 -13.86 -5.94 3.15
N TYR A 121 -12.54 -5.99 3.07
CA TYR A 121 -11.69 -6.06 4.26
C TYR A 121 -10.56 -5.05 4.16
N LEU A 122 -10.04 -4.70 5.33
CA LEU A 122 -8.89 -3.84 5.49
C LEU A 122 -7.95 -4.48 6.51
N CYS A 123 -6.70 -4.70 6.12
CA CYS A 123 -5.65 -5.19 7.01
C CYS A 123 -4.99 -4.00 7.71
N ASN A 124 -5.24 -3.85 9.02
CA ASN A 124 -4.75 -2.70 9.77
C ASN A 124 -3.74 -3.09 10.87
N ARG A 125 -3.57 -4.40 11.12
CA ARG A 125 -2.60 -5.00 12.03
C ARG A 125 -2.19 -6.37 11.51
N TYR A 126 -1.05 -6.86 12.02
CA TYR A 126 -0.64 -8.24 11.83
C TYR A 126 -0.58 -8.98 13.15
N ARG A 127 -0.91 -10.26 13.13
CA ARG A 127 -0.54 -11.21 14.17
C ARG A 127 0.81 -11.82 13.77
N TYR A 128 1.77 -11.76 14.66
CA TYR A 128 3.05 -12.43 14.48
C TYR A 128 2.97 -13.83 15.09
N ASP A 129 3.14 -14.86 14.27
CA ASP A 129 3.04 -16.27 14.64
C ASP A 129 4.44 -16.97 14.61
N GLY A 130 5.51 -16.20 14.45
CA GLY A 130 6.87 -16.71 14.41
C GLY A 130 7.46 -17.00 15.80
N PRO A 131 8.65 -17.59 15.85
CA PRO A 131 9.38 -17.78 17.10
C PRO A 131 9.72 -16.41 17.70
N TRP A 132 9.73 -16.37 19.04
CA TRP A 132 10.20 -15.18 19.73
C TRP A 132 11.66 -14.87 19.37
N ALA A 133 11.96 -13.61 19.14
CA ALA A 133 13.30 -13.12 18.86
C ALA A 133 13.52 -11.79 19.59
N ALA A 134 14.71 -11.59 20.15
CA ALA A 134 15.03 -10.41 20.93
C ALA A 134 15.04 -9.10 20.11
N ASP A 135 15.12 -9.21 18.79
CA ASP A 135 15.17 -8.09 17.85
C ASP A 135 13.79 -7.68 17.30
N LEU A 136 12.70 -8.29 17.73
CA LEU A 136 11.36 -7.98 17.18
C LEU A 136 11.00 -6.51 17.33
N ASP A 137 11.31 -5.89 18.44
CA ASP A 137 11.05 -4.48 18.71
C ASP A 137 11.90 -3.53 17.84
N ASP A 138 12.95 -4.01 17.20
CA ASP A 138 13.72 -3.22 16.22
C ASP A 138 12.98 -3.10 14.88
N PHE A 139 12.06 -4.01 14.60
CA PHE A 139 11.33 -4.10 13.33
C PHE A 139 9.86 -3.76 13.44
N PHE A 140 9.23 -4.08 14.56
CA PHE A 140 7.80 -3.98 14.77
C PHE A 140 7.46 -2.99 15.90
N VAL A 141 6.30 -2.37 15.77
CA VAL A 141 5.62 -1.70 16.87
C VAL A 141 4.42 -2.56 17.22
N PHE A 142 4.33 -2.98 18.48
CA PHE A 142 3.21 -3.76 18.97
C PHE A 142 2.17 -2.86 19.64
N ASP A 143 0.90 -3.20 19.48
CA ASP A 143 -0.19 -2.57 20.23
C ASP A 143 -0.41 -3.27 21.60
N ALA A 144 -1.37 -2.77 22.39
CA ALA A 144 -1.69 -3.31 23.71
C ALA A 144 -2.19 -4.78 23.67
N ALA A 145 -2.66 -5.26 22.51
CA ALA A 145 -3.09 -6.63 22.29
C ALA A 145 -1.95 -7.52 21.70
N ASN A 146 -0.73 -7.01 21.68
CA ASN A 146 0.46 -7.67 21.12
C ASN A 146 0.34 -7.98 19.63
N HIS A 147 -0.38 -7.13 18.87
CA HIS A 147 -0.40 -7.20 17.42
C HIS A 147 0.57 -6.17 16.82
N VAL A 148 1.19 -6.52 15.69
CA VAL A 148 2.04 -5.58 14.96
C VAL A 148 1.16 -4.48 14.34
N SER A 149 1.30 -3.28 14.89
CA SER A 149 0.58 -2.10 14.41
C SER A 149 1.35 -1.35 13.32
N ASP A 150 2.67 -1.31 13.41
CA ASP A 150 3.51 -0.59 12.43
C ASP A 150 4.85 -1.31 12.23
N LEU A 151 5.46 -1.10 11.06
CA LEU A 151 6.84 -1.51 10.77
C LEU A 151 7.78 -0.34 11.04
N ARG A 152 8.91 -0.60 11.68
CA ARG A 152 9.91 0.43 11.95
C ARG A 152 10.82 0.65 10.75
N ARG A 153 10.83 1.88 10.25
CA ARG A 153 11.83 2.31 9.28
C ARG A 153 13.21 2.37 9.92
N ALA A 154 14.23 1.85 9.24
CA ALA A 154 15.61 2.04 9.64
C ALA A 154 16.08 3.47 9.35
N ALA A 155 16.81 4.08 10.28
CA ALA A 155 17.50 5.34 10.03
C ALA A 155 18.64 5.15 9.00
N GLN A 156 19.35 4.02 9.11
CA GLN A 156 20.36 3.58 8.16
C GLN A 156 20.00 2.18 7.67
N PRO A 157 19.50 2.06 6.44
CA PRO A 157 19.11 0.76 5.89
C PRO A 157 20.36 -0.07 5.56
N THR A 158 20.27 -1.37 5.85
CA THR A 158 21.27 -2.37 5.46
C THR A 158 20.59 -3.59 4.85
N LEU A 159 21.27 -4.29 3.96
CA LEU A 159 20.72 -5.52 3.36
C LEU A 159 20.33 -6.57 4.41
N ALA A 160 21.16 -6.74 5.45
CA ALA A 160 20.86 -7.68 6.54
C ALA A 160 19.56 -7.31 7.27
N ARG A 161 19.33 -6.01 7.51
CA ARG A 161 18.08 -5.54 8.13
C ARG A 161 16.87 -5.76 7.22
N GLN A 162 17.00 -5.47 5.93
CA GLN A 162 15.91 -5.70 4.97
C GLN A 162 15.57 -7.19 4.87
N GLN A 163 16.59 -8.04 4.77
CA GLN A 163 16.40 -9.49 4.75
C GLN A 163 15.71 -9.96 6.03
N ARG A 164 16.16 -9.50 7.18
CA ARG A 164 15.57 -9.86 8.46
C ARG A 164 14.10 -9.42 8.57
N LEU A 165 13.76 -8.21 8.12
CA LEU A 165 12.37 -7.77 8.05
C LEU A 165 11.53 -8.69 7.15
N THR A 166 12.06 -9.09 6.00
CA THR A 166 11.39 -10.01 5.07
C THR A 166 11.12 -11.37 5.73
N GLU A 167 12.09 -11.93 6.45
CA GLU A 167 11.96 -13.17 7.20
C GLU A 167 10.88 -13.06 8.28
N LEU A 168 10.87 -11.98 9.04
CA LEU A 168 9.86 -11.74 10.07
C LEU A 168 8.46 -11.60 9.49
N LEU A 169 8.32 -10.89 8.36
CA LEU A 169 7.03 -10.73 7.67
C LEU A 169 6.45 -12.05 7.16
N ALA A 170 7.28 -13.05 6.85
CA ALA A 170 6.80 -14.37 6.47
C ALA A 170 6.02 -15.09 7.58
N HIS A 171 6.25 -14.70 8.84
CA HIS A 171 5.53 -15.19 10.01
C HIS A 171 4.32 -14.31 10.40
N CYS A 172 4.06 -13.23 9.69
CA CYS A 172 2.91 -12.38 9.95
C CYS A 172 1.64 -12.90 9.26
N ARG A 173 0.50 -12.70 9.92
CA ARG A 173 -0.84 -12.98 9.37
C ARG A 173 -1.68 -11.72 9.47
N PRO A 174 -2.52 -11.42 8.47
CA PRO A 174 -3.34 -10.22 8.49
C PRO A 174 -4.43 -10.32 9.56
N ILE A 175 -4.66 -9.24 10.28
CA ILE A 175 -5.87 -9.04 11.07
C ILE A 175 -6.77 -8.14 10.24
N LEU A 176 -7.87 -8.71 9.78
CA LEU A 176 -8.78 -8.09 8.84
C LEU A 176 -9.97 -7.47 9.57
N GLN A 177 -10.21 -6.19 9.29
CA GLN A 177 -11.42 -5.49 9.67
C GLN A 177 -12.42 -5.59 8.51
N THR A 178 -13.64 -6.06 8.79
CA THR A 178 -14.71 -6.09 7.79
C THR A 178 -15.23 -4.68 7.54
N LEU A 179 -15.41 -4.34 6.27
CA LEU A 179 -16.03 -3.09 5.82
C LEU A 179 -17.31 -3.39 5.02
N ALA A 180 -18.18 -2.39 4.96
CA ALA A 180 -19.40 -2.51 4.16
C ALA A 180 -19.07 -2.65 2.67
N PRO A 181 -19.79 -3.52 1.92
CA PRO A 181 -19.62 -3.63 0.49
C PRO A 181 -19.99 -2.33 -0.23
N ILE A 182 -19.38 -2.11 -1.41
CA ILE A 182 -19.67 -0.97 -2.29
C ILE A 182 -20.53 -1.47 -3.45
N PRO A 183 -21.87 -1.39 -3.37
CA PRO A 183 -22.73 -1.89 -4.45
C PRO A 183 -22.67 -1.01 -5.70
N THR A 184 -22.41 0.28 -5.52
CA THR A 184 -22.21 1.24 -6.61
C THR A 184 -21.20 2.31 -6.19
N LEU A 185 -20.34 2.70 -7.10
CA LEU A 185 -19.31 3.70 -6.82
C LEU A 185 -19.88 5.12 -6.83
N LEU A 186 -20.75 5.41 -7.79
CA LEU A 186 -21.30 6.74 -8.03
C LEU A 186 -22.83 6.74 -7.89
N GLN A 187 -23.35 7.83 -7.35
CA GLN A 187 -24.77 8.14 -7.36
C GLN A 187 -25.22 8.78 -8.68
N ALA A 188 -26.52 8.91 -8.90
CA ALA A 188 -27.12 9.42 -10.14
C ALA A 188 -26.60 10.82 -10.58
N LYS A 189 -26.15 11.66 -9.65
CA LYS A 189 -25.58 12.98 -9.93
C LYS A 189 -24.04 12.97 -10.06
N GLY A 190 -23.45 11.80 -10.10
CA GLY A 190 -22.00 11.64 -10.24
C GLY A 190 -21.19 11.84 -8.94
N SER A 191 -21.80 12.11 -7.79
CA SER A 191 -21.12 12.07 -6.48
C SER A 191 -20.79 10.64 -6.08
N LEU A 192 -19.81 10.47 -5.16
CA LEU A 192 -19.52 9.16 -4.60
C LEU A 192 -20.74 8.63 -3.82
N SER A 193 -20.90 7.32 -3.81
CA SER A 193 -21.88 6.68 -2.91
C SER A 193 -21.39 6.76 -1.45
N THR A 194 -22.31 6.75 -0.51
CA THR A 194 -21.99 6.75 0.92
C THR A 194 -21.07 5.59 1.30
N ALA A 195 -21.26 4.42 0.69
CA ALA A 195 -20.41 3.26 0.93
C ALA A 195 -18.98 3.46 0.41
N ALA A 196 -18.81 4.08 -0.76
CA ALA A 196 -17.50 4.41 -1.31
C ALA A 196 -16.78 5.46 -0.46
N ASP A 197 -17.49 6.51 -0.02
CA ASP A 197 -16.95 7.52 0.89
C ASP A 197 -16.51 6.90 2.23
N ALA A 198 -17.34 6.06 2.83
CA ALA A 198 -17.02 5.37 4.07
C ALA A 198 -15.80 4.45 3.94
N TYR A 199 -15.64 3.77 2.80
CA TYR A 199 -14.45 2.96 2.52
C TYR A 199 -13.18 3.82 2.46
N ILE A 200 -13.25 4.96 1.75
CA ILE A 200 -12.12 5.89 1.62
C ILE A 200 -11.72 6.44 2.99
N ASP A 201 -12.71 6.84 3.81
CA ASP A 201 -12.46 7.38 5.15
C ASP A 201 -11.84 6.32 6.06
N ALA A 202 -12.30 5.07 6.01
CA ALA A 202 -11.72 3.97 6.75
C ALA A 202 -10.26 3.70 6.35
N LEU A 203 -9.98 3.75 5.03
CA LEU A 203 -8.64 3.57 4.48
C LEU A 203 -7.70 4.70 4.94
N LEU A 204 -8.11 5.97 4.80
CA LEU A 204 -7.31 7.12 5.21
C LEU A 204 -7.04 7.12 6.71
N ALA A 205 -8.07 6.85 7.53
CA ALA A 205 -7.92 6.71 8.98
C ALA A 205 -6.93 5.60 9.36
N ALA A 206 -6.99 4.45 8.66
CA ALA A 206 -6.09 3.33 8.90
C ALA A 206 -4.62 3.67 8.58
N ILE A 207 -4.36 4.54 7.61
CA ILE A 207 -3.01 5.03 7.30
C ILE A 207 -2.64 6.32 8.02
N LYS A 208 -3.46 6.75 8.98
CA LYS A 208 -3.24 7.92 9.83
C LYS A 208 -3.18 9.25 9.04
N LEU A 209 -3.97 9.35 7.98
CA LEU A 209 -4.16 10.56 7.19
C LEU A 209 -5.61 11.04 7.29
N ASP A 210 -5.80 12.33 7.15
CA ASP A 210 -7.12 12.94 7.02
C ASP A 210 -7.57 13.07 5.55
N ARG A 211 -8.80 13.52 5.32
CA ARG A 211 -9.38 13.66 3.99
C ARG A 211 -8.64 14.68 3.12
N ASN A 212 -7.99 15.68 3.71
CA ASN A 212 -7.24 16.71 2.97
C ASN A 212 -5.98 16.16 2.31
N ALA A 213 -5.50 15.00 2.76
CA ALA A 213 -4.41 14.31 2.10
C ALA A 213 -4.82 13.69 0.76
N LEU A 214 -6.12 13.38 0.54
CA LEU A 214 -6.62 12.82 -0.70
C LEU A 214 -6.83 13.92 -1.73
N ILE A 215 -5.98 13.98 -2.75
CA ILE A 215 -6.08 15.00 -3.81
C ILE A 215 -6.61 14.46 -5.12
N CYS A 216 -6.59 13.15 -5.31
CA CYS A 216 -7.12 12.52 -6.52
C CYS A 216 -7.73 11.15 -6.21
N LEU A 217 -8.87 10.87 -6.82
CA LEU A 217 -9.51 9.56 -6.82
C LEU A 217 -9.72 9.11 -8.26
N SER A 218 -9.19 7.95 -8.60
CA SER A 218 -9.46 7.30 -9.88
C SER A 218 -10.62 6.32 -9.72
N VAL A 219 -11.68 6.54 -10.49
CA VAL A 219 -12.92 5.75 -10.50
C VAL A 219 -13.08 4.92 -11.79
N GLY A 220 -12.00 4.77 -12.56
CA GLY A 220 -11.92 4.02 -13.79
C GLY A 220 -10.56 4.21 -14.48
N ASP A 221 -10.39 3.65 -15.67
CA ASP A 221 -9.13 3.58 -16.41
C ASP A 221 -8.82 4.87 -17.24
N LYS A 222 -9.86 5.65 -17.61
CA LYS A 222 -9.71 6.83 -18.48
C LYS A 222 -9.28 8.07 -17.71
N ALA A 223 -8.71 9.03 -18.39
CA ALA A 223 -8.36 10.34 -17.83
C ALA A 223 -9.60 11.07 -17.29
N SER A 224 -10.76 10.94 -17.94
CA SER A 224 -12.06 11.49 -17.49
C SER A 224 -12.56 10.89 -16.17
N ASP A 225 -12.02 9.75 -15.76
CA ASP A 225 -12.43 9.04 -14.54
C ASP A 225 -11.61 9.48 -13.32
N LYS A 226 -10.83 10.55 -13.45
CA LYS A 226 -10.04 11.11 -12.35
C LYS A 226 -10.80 12.30 -11.73
N ARG A 227 -10.96 12.24 -10.41
CA ARG A 227 -11.59 13.29 -9.61
C ARG A 227 -10.54 13.93 -8.75
N TRP A 228 -10.36 15.22 -8.93
CA TRP A 228 -9.42 16.03 -8.16
C TRP A 228 -10.16 16.74 -7.03
N PHE A 229 -9.49 16.82 -5.89
CA PHE A 229 -9.93 17.55 -4.71
C PHE A 229 -8.94 18.68 -4.44
N ASP A 230 -9.46 19.85 -4.09
CA ASP A 230 -8.69 21.05 -3.75
C ASP A 230 -8.17 21.00 -2.30
#